data_defda7177c345d3f0e61c5252625ee2e
#
_entry.id   defda7177c345d3f0e61c5252625ee2e
#
_cell.length_a   1.000
_cell.length_b   1.000
_cell.length_c   1.000
_cell.angle_alpha   90.00
_cell.angle_beta   90.00
_cell.angle_gamma   90.00
#
_symmetry.space_group_name_H-M   'P 1'
#
loop_
_entity.id
_entity.type
_entity.pdbx_description
1 polymer ?
#
loop_
_entity_poly.entity_id
_entity_poly.type
_entity_poly.pdbx_seq_one_letter_code
_entity_poly.pdbx_strand_id
1 'polypeptide(L)'
;MAPEVLESRMNLENVESFKQTDVYSMALVLWEMTSRCNGVGEVKEYEPPFGSKVREHPCVESMKDNVLRDRGRPEIPSSWLNHQGIQMVCETLIECWDHDPEARLTAQCVVERFSELKHHDKLSGRSCSEEKIPEDGSVTTAK
;
A
#
# COMPACT_ATOMS: atom_id res chain seq x y z
N MET A 1 4.37 -10.26 6.39
CA MET A 1 3.91 -11.61 5.99
C MET A 1 2.42 -11.72 6.16
N ALA A 2 1.74 -12.31 5.20
CA ALA A 2 0.30 -12.55 5.26
C ALA A 2 -0.04 -13.57 6.36
N PRO A 3 -1.27 -13.52 6.91
CA PRO A 3 -1.69 -14.41 7.99
C PRO A 3 -1.50 -15.89 7.68
N GLU A 4 -1.92 -16.34 6.52
CA GLU A 4 -1.81 -17.74 6.08
C GLU A 4 -0.36 -18.24 5.97
N VAL A 5 0.59 -17.32 5.68
CA VAL A 5 2.03 -17.63 5.67
C VAL A 5 2.54 -17.80 7.09
N LEU A 6 2.15 -16.91 8.01
CA LEU A 6 2.53 -17.01 9.44
C LEU A 6 1.97 -18.26 10.09
N GLU A 7 0.79 -18.73 9.68
CA GLU A 7 0.17 -19.95 10.19
C GLU A 7 0.63 -21.21 9.46
N SER A 8 1.46 -21.09 8.41
CA SER A 8 1.88 -22.21 7.56
C SER A 8 0.70 -22.98 6.93
N ARG A 9 -0.38 -22.27 6.63
CA ARG A 9 -1.60 -22.82 6.00
C ARG A 9 -1.70 -22.55 4.51
N MET A 10 -0.74 -21.85 3.92
CA MET A 10 -0.75 -21.50 2.51
C MET A 10 -0.65 -22.75 1.65
N ASN A 11 -1.52 -22.88 0.65
CA ASN A 11 -1.44 -23.95 -0.34
C ASN A 11 -0.34 -23.64 -1.37
N LEU A 12 0.78 -24.35 -1.26
CA LEU A 12 1.97 -24.16 -2.13
C LEU A 12 1.79 -24.75 -3.54
N GLU A 13 0.75 -25.53 -3.77
CA GLU A 13 0.45 -26.13 -5.08
C GLU A 13 -0.50 -25.25 -5.92
N ASN A 14 -1.08 -24.24 -5.32
CA ASN A 14 -2.05 -23.35 -5.96
C ASN A 14 -1.46 -21.98 -6.21
N VAL A 15 -1.31 -21.60 -7.48
CA VAL A 15 -0.80 -20.28 -7.90
C VAL A 15 -1.65 -19.13 -7.34
N GLU A 16 -2.95 -19.32 -7.19
CA GLU A 16 -3.86 -18.32 -6.64
C GLU A 16 -3.49 -17.95 -5.20
N SER A 17 -3.05 -18.90 -4.39
CA SER A 17 -2.58 -18.64 -3.03
C SER A 17 -1.42 -17.66 -2.98
N PHE A 18 -0.48 -17.76 -3.93
CA PHE A 18 0.64 -16.82 -4.03
C PHE A 18 0.18 -15.41 -4.41
N LYS A 19 -0.76 -15.29 -5.35
CA LYS A 19 -1.33 -14.00 -5.74
C LYS A 19 -2.04 -13.32 -4.56
N GLN A 20 -2.84 -14.05 -3.82
CA GLN A 20 -3.53 -13.54 -2.63
C GLN A 20 -2.56 -13.05 -1.56
N THR A 21 -1.48 -13.78 -1.33
CA THR A 21 -0.39 -13.38 -0.41
C THR A 21 0.33 -12.13 -0.89
N ASP A 22 0.60 -12.02 -2.18
CA ASP A 22 1.23 -10.84 -2.78
C ASP A 22 0.34 -9.60 -2.69
N VAL A 23 -0.97 -9.76 -2.86
CA VAL A 23 -1.95 -8.66 -2.68
C VAL A 23 -1.92 -8.13 -1.25
N TYR A 24 -1.85 -9.00 -0.24
CA TYR A 24 -1.67 -8.57 1.14
C TYR A 24 -0.39 -7.75 1.33
N SER A 25 0.72 -8.24 0.82
CA SER A 25 2.02 -7.56 0.93
C SER A 25 2.03 -6.21 0.19
N MET A 26 1.42 -6.15 -0.97
CA MET A 26 1.24 -4.93 -1.75
C MET A 26 0.46 -3.87 -0.96
N ALA A 27 -0.58 -4.27 -0.24
CA ALA A 27 -1.35 -3.34 0.59
C ALA A 27 -0.48 -2.67 1.67
N LEU A 28 0.45 -3.40 2.28
CA LEU A 28 1.39 -2.83 3.24
C LEU A 28 2.34 -1.82 2.59
N VAL A 29 2.80 -2.08 1.38
CA VAL A 29 3.63 -1.13 0.60
C VAL A 29 2.84 0.13 0.26
N LEU A 30 1.59 -0.02 -0.19
CA LEU A 30 0.72 1.13 -0.48
C LEU A 30 0.43 1.96 0.77
N TRP A 31 0.25 1.33 1.93
CA TRP A 31 0.10 2.05 3.19
C TRP A 31 1.34 2.89 3.50
N GLU A 32 2.52 2.31 3.36
CA GLU A 32 3.79 3.01 3.60
C GLU A 32 3.97 4.20 2.65
N MET A 33 3.70 4.01 1.36
CA MET A 33 3.72 5.09 0.36
C MET A 33 2.72 6.20 0.71
N THR A 34 1.50 5.83 1.09
CA THR A 34 0.46 6.78 1.47
C THR A 34 0.85 7.58 2.72
N SER A 35 1.48 6.95 3.70
CA SER A 35 1.97 7.61 4.92
C SER A 35 3.01 8.69 4.64
N ARG A 36 3.67 8.64 3.48
CA ARG A 36 4.68 9.60 3.02
C ARG A 36 4.14 10.62 2.01
N CYS A 37 2.86 10.54 1.68
CA CYS A 37 2.22 11.43 0.74
C CYS A 37 1.82 12.76 1.41
N ASN A 38 2.13 13.89 0.78
CA ASN A 38 1.71 15.21 1.28
C ASN A 38 0.19 15.38 1.35
N GLY A 39 -0.56 14.60 0.58
CA GLY A 39 -2.02 14.61 0.58
C GLY A 39 -2.67 14.12 1.88
N VAL A 40 -1.91 13.45 2.77
CA VAL A 40 -2.39 13.04 4.10
C VAL A 40 -2.35 14.16 5.15
N GLY A 41 -1.82 15.34 4.80
CA GLY A 41 -1.57 16.47 5.69
C GLY A 41 -0.16 16.44 6.22
N GLU A 42 0.03 16.46 7.54
CA GLU A 42 1.36 16.39 8.15
C GLU A 42 2.00 15.02 7.91
N VAL A 43 3.13 15.01 7.21
CA VAL A 43 3.92 13.80 7.00
C VAL A 43 4.78 13.56 8.24
N LYS A 44 4.53 12.46 8.93
CA LYS A 44 5.33 12.02 10.09
C LYS A 44 6.68 11.44 9.64
N GLU A 45 7.58 11.25 10.58
CA GLU A 45 8.81 10.51 10.34
C GLU A 45 8.51 9.08 9.82
N TYR A 46 9.49 8.51 9.12
CA TYR A 46 9.35 7.17 8.59
C TYR A 46 9.05 6.15 9.67
N GLU A 47 8.02 5.38 9.45
CA GLU A 47 7.64 4.23 10.26
C GLU A 47 7.24 3.08 9.35
N PRO A 48 7.82 1.88 9.51
CA PRO A 48 7.40 0.73 8.73
C PRO A 48 5.99 0.26 9.16
N PRO A 49 5.27 -0.48 8.31
CA PRO A 49 4.04 -1.13 8.71
C PRO A 49 4.24 -1.93 10.01
N PHE A 50 3.39 -1.79 10.98
CA PHE A 50 3.50 -2.36 12.32
C PHE A 50 4.62 -1.79 13.23
N GLY A 51 5.34 -0.75 12.82
CA GLY A 51 6.45 -0.18 13.60
C GLY A 51 6.07 0.26 15.00
N SER A 52 4.85 0.77 15.19
CA SER A 52 4.30 1.14 16.50
C SER A 52 3.80 -0.05 17.35
N LYS A 53 3.65 -1.22 16.76
CA LYS A 53 3.02 -2.40 17.38
C LYS A 53 3.99 -3.49 17.74
N VAL A 54 5.16 -3.52 17.10
CA VAL A 54 6.19 -4.53 17.29
C VAL A 54 7.56 -3.87 17.45
N ARG A 55 8.53 -4.62 17.97
CA ARG A 55 9.92 -4.16 18.12
C ARG A 55 10.56 -3.97 16.75
N GLU A 56 11.65 -3.21 16.69
CA GLU A 56 12.43 -2.95 15.47
C GLU A 56 12.84 -4.23 14.72
N HIS A 57 13.19 -5.28 15.46
CA HIS A 57 13.47 -6.63 14.94
C HIS A 57 12.51 -7.64 15.55
N PRO A 58 11.26 -7.73 15.05
CA PRO A 58 10.27 -8.61 15.62
C PRO A 58 10.61 -10.08 15.34
N CYS A 59 10.41 -10.95 16.32
CA CYS A 59 10.46 -12.39 16.10
C CYS A 59 9.15 -12.87 15.44
N VAL A 60 9.18 -14.08 14.89
CA VAL A 60 7.99 -14.66 14.22
C VAL A 60 6.80 -14.75 15.18
N GLU A 61 7.03 -15.12 16.44
CA GLU A 61 5.96 -15.22 17.44
C GLU A 61 5.30 -13.87 17.74
N SER A 62 6.08 -12.77 17.85
CA SER A 62 5.50 -11.43 18.01
C SER A 62 4.66 -11.02 16.81
N MET A 63 5.07 -11.39 15.61
CA MET A 63 4.29 -11.12 14.39
C MET A 63 3.01 -11.96 14.35
N LYS A 64 3.07 -13.22 14.76
CA LYS A 64 1.88 -14.06 14.88
C LYS A 64 0.90 -13.47 15.89
N ASP A 65 1.37 -13.08 17.05
CA ASP A 65 0.52 -12.45 18.06
C ASP A 65 -0.19 -11.21 17.53
N ASN A 66 0.53 -10.33 16.83
CA ASN A 66 -0.02 -9.10 16.28
C ASN A 66 -0.97 -9.36 15.11
N VAL A 67 -0.56 -10.15 14.13
CA VAL A 67 -1.29 -10.33 12.87
C VAL A 67 -2.43 -11.33 13.00
N LEU A 68 -2.20 -12.44 13.72
CA LEU A 68 -3.17 -13.54 13.82
C LEU A 68 -4.11 -13.37 15.02
N ARG A 69 -3.56 -13.30 16.22
CA ARG A 69 -4.37 -13.23 17.43
C ARG A 69 -5.11 -11.91 17.56
N ASP A 70 -4.38 -10.80 17.42
CA ASP A 70 -4.92 -9.46 17.63
C ASP A 70 -5.54 -8.89 16.34
N ARG A 71 -5.37 -9.58 15.19
CA ARG A 71 -5.80 -9.14 13.86
C ARG A 71 -5.32 -7.72 13.52
N GLY A 72 -4.13 -7.36 14.03
CA GLY A 72 -3.53 -6.05 13.85
C GLY A 72 -3.23 -5.75 12.40
N ARG A 73 -3.45 -4.48 12.04
CA ARG A 73 -3.06 -3.89 10.75
C ARG A 73 -2.43 -2.54 11.02
N PRO A 74 -1.66 -1.98 10.07
CA PRO A 74 -1.17 -0.61 10.20
C PRO A 74 -2.32 0.36 10.42
N GLU A 75 -2.10 1.38 11.24
CA GLU A 75 -3.10 2.38 11.53
C GLU A 75 -3.37 3.29 10.32
N ILE A 76 -4.65 3.54 10.06
CA ILE A 76 -5.08 4.55 9.09
C ILE A 76 -5.63 5.73 9.89
N PRO A 77 -4.87 6.84 10.05
CA PRO A 77 -5.34 8.02 10.75
C PRO A 77 -6.57 8.62 10.06
N SER A 78 -7.52 9.12 10.85
CA SER A 78 -8.74 9.73 10.32
C SER A 78 -8.48 10.93 9.42
N SER A 79 -7.36 11.63 9.61
CA SER A 79 -6.93 12.74 8.76
C SER A 79 -6.69 12.36 7.30
N TRP A 80 -6.33 11.10 7.04
CA TRP A 80 -6.15 10.61 5.66
C TRP A 80 -7.47 10.60 4.88
N LEU A 81 -8.58 10.43 5.57
CA LEU A 81 -9.91 10.36 4.94
C LEU A 81 -10.45 11.72 4.48
N ASN A 82 -9.76 12.81 4.80
CA ASN A 82 -10.12 14.16 4.36
C ASN A 82 -9.84 14.39 2.88
N HIS A 83 -8.96 13.61 2.28
CA HIS A 83 -8.66 13.66 0.86
C HIS A 83 -9.34 12.51 0.13
N GLN A 84 -10.23 12.82 -0.83
CA GLN A 84 -11.05 11.81 -1.51
C GLN A 84 -10.22 10.72 -2.20
N GLY A 85 -9.13 11.07 -2.87
CA GLY A 85 -8.26 10.09 -3.52
C GLY A 85 -7.58 9.16 -2.50
N ILE A 86 -7.13 9.70 -1.37
CA ILE A 86 -6.52 8.91 -0.30
C ILE A 86 -7.55 8.04 0.41
N GLN A 87 -8.77 8.52 0.58
CA GLN A 87 -9.86 7.71 1.10
C GLN A 87 -10.07 6.45 0.25
N MET A 88 -10.10 6.57 -1.07
CA MET A 88 -10.23 5.42 -1.98
C MET A 88 -9.02 4.46 -1.85
N VAL A 89 -7.82 4.98 -1.71
CA VAL A 89 -6.63 4.16 -1.43
C VAL A 89 -6.81 3.39 -0.12
N CYS A 90 -7.26 4.04 0.95
CA CYS A 90 -7.48 3.41 2.25
C CYS A 90 -8.54 2.29 2.17
N GLU A 91 -9.64 2.51 1.49
CA GLU A 91 -10.68 1.51 1.27
C GLU A 91 -10.10 0.29 0.52
N THR A 92 -9.29 0.53 -0.49
CA THR A 92 -8.59 -0.53 -1.25
C THR A 92 -7.60 -1.30 -0.37
N LEU A 93 -6.84 -0.62 0.48
CA LEU A 93 -5.90 -1.26 1.43
C LEU A 93 -6.62 -2.23 2.36
N ILE A 94 -7.75 -1.79 2.94
CA ILE A 94 -8.52 -2.58 3.90
C ILE A 94 -9.00 -3.89 3.27
N GLU A 95 -9.45 -3.84 2.01
CA GLU A 95 -9.89 -5.03 1.29
C GLU A 95 -8.73 -5.92 0.82
N CYS A 96 -7.56 -5.34 0.54
CA CYS A 96 -6.38 -6.09 0.11
C CYS A 96 -5.68 -6.83 1.25
N TRP A 97 -5.74 -6.34 2.49
CA TRP A 97 -5.11 -6.99 3.63
C TRP A 97 -6.07 -7.76 4.54
N ASP A 98 -7.19 -8.17 4.00
CA ASP A 98 -8.14 -9.01 4.72
C ASP A 98 -7.45 -10.25 5.30
N HIS A 99 -7.93 -10.70 6.45
CA HIS A 99 -7.41 -11.90 7.11
C HIS A 99 -7.66 -13.15 6.27
N ASP A 100 -8.83 -13.21 5.63
CA ASP A 100 -9.18 -14.27 4.70
C ASP A 100 -8.61 -13.97 3.31
N PRO A 101 -7.69 -14.81 2.78
CA PRO A 101 -7.16 -14.63 1.43
C PRO A 101 -8.22 -14.55 0.34
N GLU A 102 -9.31 -15.31 0.48
CA GLU A 102 -10.41 -15.34 -0.49
C GLU A 102 -11.26 -14.07 -0.49
N ALA A 103 -11.23 -13.30 0.60
CA ALA A 103 -11.93 -12.02 0.72
C ALA A 103 -11.14 -10.84 0.11
N ARG A 104 -9.86 -11.02 -0.19
CA ARG A 104 -9.00 -9.98 -0.74
C ARG A 104 -9.37 -9.65 -2.18
N LEU A 105 -9.13 -8.40 -2.58
CA LEU A 105 -9.23 -8.00 -3.98
C LEU A 105 -8.20 -8.74 -4.84
N THR A 106 -8.53 -8.91 -6.12
CA THR A 106 -7.55 -9.31 -7.12
C THR A 106 -6.72 -8.12 -7.57
N ALA A 107 -5.52 -8.36 -8.10
CA ALA A 107 -4.70 -7.30 -8.68
C ALA A 107 -5.43 -6.54 -9.79
N GLN A 108 -6.25 -7.22 -10.59
CA GLN A 108 -7.07 -6.61 -11.64
C GLN A 108 -8.07 -5.60 -11.05
N CYS A 109 -8.78 -5.96 -9.99
CA CYS A 109 -9.71 -5.05 -9.30
C CYS A 109 -9.00 -3.81 -8.76
N VAL A 110 -7.80 -3.96 -8.23
CA VAL A 110 -6.99 -2.83 -7.74
C VAL A 110 -6.63 -1.89 -8.89
N VAL A 111 -6.17 -2.42 -10.02
CA VAL A 111 -5.85 -1.63 -11.22
C VAL A 111 -7.08 -0.84 -11.71
N GLU A 112 -8.23 -1.47 -11.76
CA GLU A 112 -9.48 -0.83 -12.19
C GLU A 112 -9.87 0.33 -11.26
N ARG A 113 -9.78 0.16 -9.95
CA ARG A 113 -10.05 1.22 -8.97
C ARG A 113 -9.12 2.42 -9.13
N PHE A 114 -7.82 2.18 -9.28
CA PHE A 114 -6.86 3.27 -9.49
C PHE A 114 -7.04 3.96 -10.87
N SER A 115 -7.50 3.24 -11.87
CA SER A 115 -7.83 3.83 -13.17
C SER A 115 -9.03 4.78 -13.08
N GLU A 116 -10.06 4.44 -12.32
CA GLU A 116 -11.21 5.30 -12.08
C GLU A 116 -10.80 6.59 -11.32
N LEU A 117 -9.91 6.48 -10.34
CA LEU A 117 -9.37 7.63 -9.61
C LEU A 117 -8.68 8.62 -10.54
N LYS A 118 -7.89 8.12 -11.49
CA LYS A 118 -7.21 8.93 -12.50
C LYS A 118 -8.19 9.66 -13.44
N HIS A 119 -9.35 9.08 -13.71
CA HIS A 119 -10.41 9.73 -14.50
C HIS A 119 -11.13 10.83 -13.70
N HIS A 120 -11.38 10.64 -12.43
CA HIS A 120 -11.99 11.64 -11.55
C HIS A 120 -11.14 12.90 -11.43
N ASP A 121 -9.82 12.77 -11.30
CA ASP A 121 -8.91 13.92 -11.22
C ASP A 121 -8.89 14.74 -12.51
N LYS A 122 -8.99 14.09 -13.66
CA LYS A 122 -9.10 14.80 -14.97
C LYS A 122 -10.38 15.58 -15.10
N LEU A 123 -11.49 15.10 -14.54
CA LEU A 123 -12.79 15.78 -14.59
C LEU A 123 -12.88 16.93 -13.58
N SER A 124 -12.13 16.90 -12.50
CA SER A 124 -12.12 17.95 -11.48
C SER A 124 -11.16 19.10 -11.78
N GLY A 125 -10.49 19.11 -12.96
CA GLY A 125 -9.73 20.25 -13.45
C GLY A 125 -8.41 20.55 -12.71
N ARG A 126 -7.89 19.62 -11.90
CA ARG A 126 -6.54 19.71 -11.36
C ARG A 126 -5.55 19.06 -12.33
N SER A 127 -5.04 19.87 -13.27
CA SER A 127 -3.89 19.47 -14.07
C SER A 127 -2.69 19.31 -13.13
N CYS A 128 -2.21 18.11 -12.97
CA CYS A 128 -0.82 17.91 -12.58
C CYS A 128 0.03 18.52 -13.69
N SER A 129 0.69 19.61 -13.41
CA SER A 129 1.76 20.13 -14.26
C SER A 129 2.84 19.04 -14.33
N GLU A 130 2.98 18.44 -15.51
CA GLU A 130 4.15 17.65 -15.85
C GLU A 130 5.37 18.56 -15.72
N GLU A 131 6.14 18.41 -14.65
CA GLU A 131 7.48 18.96 -14.60
C GLU A 131 8.29 18.26 -15.69
N LYS A 132 8.47 18.98 -16.82
CA LYS A 132 9.44 18.61 -17.84
C LYS A 132 10.82 18.65 -17.21
N ILE A 133 11.45 17.50 -17.07
CA ILE A 133 12.88 17.39 -16.85
C ILE A 133 13.57 18.09 -18.00
N PRO A 134 14.40 19.13 -17.77
CA PRO A 134 15.17 19.72 -18.86
C PRO A 134 16.20 18.70 -19.34
N GLU A 135 16.07 18.28 -20.60
CA GLU A 135 17.17 17.60 -21.29
C GLU A 135 18.30 18.61 -21.52
N ASP A 136 19.25 18.63 -20.63
CA ASP A 136 20.52 19.32 -20.88
C ASP A 136 21.45 18.39 -21.66
N GLY A 137 21.30 18.44 -22.95
CA GLY A 137 22.14 17.77 -23.93
C GLY A 137 23.06 18.75 -24.63
N SER A 138 24.12 19.19 -23.97
CA SER A 138 25.18 19.95 -24.63
C SER A 138 26.52 19.35 -24.26
N VAL A 139 26.95 18.37 -25.07
CA VAL A 139 28.34 17.91 -25.08
C VAL A 139 29.08 18.84 -26.06
N THR A 140 29.78 19.80 -25.56
CA THR A 140 30.77 20.55 -26.34
C THR A 140 32.09 19.82 -26.27
N THR A 141 32.45 19.14 -27.35
CA THR A 141 33.84 18.69 -27.60
C THR A 141 34.66 19.90 -27.95
N ALA A 142 35.47 20.38 -27.04
CA ALA A 142 36.55 21.31 -27.36
C ALA A 142 37.80 20.51 -27.76
N LYS A 143 38.41 20.93 -28.92
CA LYS A 143 39.73 20.49 -29.33
C LYS A 143 40.78 21.04 -28.41
#